data_f46f44373934c4df2f96769d82e17322
#
_entry.id   f46f44373934c4df2f96769d82e17322
#
_cell.length_a   1.000
_cell.length_b   1.000
_cell.length_c   1.000
_cell.angle_alpha   90.00
_cell.angle_beta   90.00
_cell.angle_gamma   90.00
#
_symmetry.space_group_name_H-M   'P 1'
#
loop_
_entity.id
_entity.type
_entity.pdbx_description
1 polymer ?
#
loop_
_entity_poly.entity_id
_entity_poly.type
_entity_poly.pdbx_seq_one_letter_code
_entity_poly.pdbx_strand_id
1 'polypeptide(L)'
;MQIRQTRPGDEADLAFLLEDHERHYGFEGRPGSGADGAAFLTKGGTPCLVADDGGKLVGFAILNPYFPGPRLTHGRFLKELYVTSSARSKGVGEKLIESIRALAKERGDTRVIWTTGEQNAGSQRFYDRLGMRREKKVYFVMDP
;
A
#
# COMPACT_ATOMS: atom_id res chain seq x y z
N MET A 1 14.47 -8.63 -7.77
CA MET A 1 13.28 -7.86 -7.34
C MET A 1 13.69 -6.54 -6.75
N GLN A 2 13.07 -5.47 -7.21
CA GLN A 2 13.35 -4.11 -6.76
C GLN A 2 12.07 -3.46 -6.23
N ILE A 3 12.13 -2.81 -5.06
CA ILE A 3 11.07 -1.91 -4.60
C ILE A 3 11.46 -0.49 -5.00
N ARG A 4 10.57 0.19 -5.70
CA ARG A 4 10.78 1.54 -6.22
C ARG A 4 9.49 2.34 -6.25
N GLN A 5 9.59 3.64 -6.44
CA GLN A 5 8.42 4.46 -6.70
C GLN A 5 7.83 4.17 -8.09
N THR A 6 6.53 4.41 -8.23
CA THR A 6 5.86 4.36 -9.54
C THR A 6 6.45 5.40 -10.49
N ARG A 7 6.41 5.09 -11.77
CA ARG A 7 6.90 5.94 -12.84
C ARG A 7 6.03 5.78 -14.09
N PRO A 8 6.10 6.73 -15.03
CA PRO A 8 5.49 6.54 -16.36
C PRO A 8 5.95 5.22 -16.99
N GLY A 9 5.01 4.48 -17.56
CA GLY A 9 5.24 3.14 -18.12
C GLY A 9 4.74 1.99 -17.21
N ASP A 10 4.40 2.28 -15.96
CA ASP A 10 3.87 1.29 -15.02
C ASP A 10 2.35 1.08 -15.14
N GLU A 11 1.66 1.90 -15.94
CA GLU A 11 0.20 2.02 -15.92
C GLU A 11 -0.52 0.70 -16.15
N ALA A 12 -0.09 -0.10 -17.12
CA ALA A 12 -0.77 -1.34 -17.48
C ALA A 12 -0.69 -2.38 -16.35
N ASP A 13 0.50 -2.61 -15.80
CA ASP A 13 0.70 -3.55 -14.71
C ASP A 13 0.01 -3.06 -13.44
N LEU A 14 0.10 -1.77 -13.17
CA LEU A 14 -0.51 -1.18 -11.96
C LEU A 14 -2.03 -1.22 -12.03
N ALA A 15 -2.64 -0.97 -13.20
CA ALA A 15 -4.07 -1.12 -13.41
C ALA A 15 -4.53 -2.56 -13.10
N PHE A 16 -3.80 -3.55 -13.61
CA PHE A 16 -4.08 -4.95 -13.31
C PHE A 16 -3.99 -5.24 -11.80
N LEU A 17 -2.94 -4.77 -11.13
CA LEU A 17 -2.74 -4.99 -9.69
C LEU A 17 -3.85 -4.34 -8.85
N LEU A 18 -4.29 -3.13 -9.20
CA LEU A 18 -5.38 -2.44 -8.52
C LEU A 18 -6.69 -3.21 -8.66
N GLU A 19 -7.01 -3.69 -9.85
CA GLU A 19 -8.20 -4.49 -10.10
C GLU A 19 -8.13 -5.86 -9.43
N ASP A 20 -6.97 -6.51 -9.43
CA ASP A 20 -6.75 -7.79 -8.75
C ASP A 20 -6.92 -7.66 -7.23
N HIS A 21 -6.42 -6.56 -6.66
CA HIS A 21 -6.64 -6.22 -5.26
C HIS A 21 -8.14 -6.08 -4.92
N GLU A 22 -8.89 -5.34 -5.73
CA GLU A 22 -10.33 -5.18 -5.53
C GLU A 22 -11.07 -6.53 -5.61
N ARG A 23 -10.76 -7.35 -6.60
CA ARG A 23 -11.35 -8.70 -6.71
C ARG A 23 -11.01 -9.58 -5.52
N HIS A 24 -9.79 -9.48 -4.99
CA HIS A 24 -9.36 -10.26 -3.82
C HIS A 24 -10.24 -9.96 -2.59
N TYR A 25 -10.71 -8.73 -2.45
CA TYR A 25 -11.61 -8.31 -1.37
C TYR A 25 -13.11 -8.37 -1.75
N GLY A 26 -13.45 -8.96 -2.89
CA GLY A 26 -14.83 -9.17 -3.32
C GLY A 26 -15.51 -7.93 -3.89
N PHE A 27 -14.76 -6.91 -4.28
CA PHE A 27 -15.29 -5.72 -4.93
C PHE A 27 -15.19 -5.82 -6.45
N GLU A 28 -16.22 -5.32 -7.13
CA GLU A 28 -16.17 -5.05 -8.57
C GLU A 28 -15.95 -3.55 -8.77
N GLY A 29 -14.83 -3.22 -9.38
CA GLY A 29 -14.53 -1.84 -9.73
C GLY A 29 -15.41 -1.34 -10.87
N ARG A 30 -15.59 -0.03 -10.97
CA ARG A 30 -16.22 0.58 -12.13
C ARG A 30 -15.37 0.29 -13.39
N PRO A 31 -15.98 0.13 -14.59
CA PRO A 31 -15.21 0.00 -15.82
C PRO A 31 -14.17 1.14 -15.95
N GLY A 32 -12.91 0.79 -16.23
CA GLY A 32 -11.82 1.75 -16.36
C GLY A 32 -11.23 2.28 -15.05
N SER A 33 -11.75 1.90 -13.88
CA SER A 33 -11.25 2.39 -12.59
C SER A 33 -9.80 2.00 -12.31
N GLY A 34 -9.36 0.83 -12.73
CA GLY A 34 -7.95 0.42 -12.62
C GLY A 34 -7.03 1.31 -13.44
N ALA A 35 -7.38 1.61 -14.68
CA ALA A 35 -6.63 2.50 -15.55
C ALA A 35 -6.58 3.93 -15.00
N ASP A 36 -7.70 4.45 -14.51
CA ASP A 36 -7.78 5.78 -13.89
C ASP A 36 -6.91 5.85 -12.63
N GLY A 37 -6.99 4.84 -11.78
CA GLY A 37 -6.15 4.74 -10.58
C GLY A 37 -4.66 4.65 -10.91
N ALA A 38 -4.29 3.84 -11.88
CA ALA A 38 -2.90 3.72 -12.32
C ALA A 38 -2.37 5.06 -12.86
N ALA A 39 -3.15 5.75 -13.69
CA ALA A 39 -2.78 7.07 -14.20
C ALA A 39 -2.63 8.10 -13.07
N PHE A 40 -3.51 8.10 -12.09
CA PHE A 40 -3.42 8.96 -10.91
C PHE A 40 -2.10 8.71 -10.15
N LEU A 41 -1.74 7.45 -9.90
CA LEU A 41 -0.54 7.09 -9.15
C LEU A 41 0.75 7.38 -9.91
N THR A 42 0.79 7.09 -11.21
CA THR A 42 1.99 7.32 -12.03
C THR A 42 2.27 8.79 -12.29
N LYS A 43 1.25 9.63 -12.21
CA LYS A 43 1.37 11.10 -12.30
C LYS A 43 1.67 11.78 -10.96
N GLY A 44 1.91 11.02 -9.90
CA GLY A 44 2.26 11.55 -8.59
C GLY A 44 1.07 12.03 -7.76
N GLY A 45 -0.14 11.50 -8.01
CA GLY A 45 -1.34 11.85 -7.25
C GLY A 45 -1.23 11.53 -5.76
N THR A 46 -0.59 10.42 -5.42
CA THR A 46 -0.15 10.10 -4.06
C THR A 46 1.06 9.16 -4.14
N PRO A 47 1.97 9.17 -3.16
CA PRO A 47 3.12 8.26 -3.16
C PRO A 47 2.72 6.80 -3.24
N CYS A 48 3.34 6.07 -4.15
CA CYS A 48 3.10 4.65 -4.35
C CYS A 48 4.43 3.95 -4.62
N LEU A 49 4.71 2.90 -3.85
CA LEU A 49 5.81 1.98 -4.10
C LEU A 49 5.31 0.76 -4.85
N VAL A 50 6.13 0.24 -5.73
CA VAL A 50 5.85 -0.99 -6.48
C VAL A 50 6.96 -2.00 -6.31
N ALA A 51 6.58 -3.28 -6.32
CA ALA A 51 7.52 -4.39 -6.36
C ALA A 51 7.70 -4.81 -7.83
N ASP A 52 8.85 -4.51 -8.36
CA ASP A 52 9.23 -4.78 -9.76
C ASP A 52 10.08 -6.05 -9.81
N ASP A 53 9.55 -7.09 -10.40
CA ASP A 53 10.21 -8.39 -10.58
C ASP A 53 10.60 -8.58 -12.05
N GLY A 54 11.76 -8.02 -12.39
CA GLY A 54 12.31 -8.17 -13.74
C GLY A 54 11.50 -7.46 -14.84
N GLY A 55 10.88 -6.34 -14.52
CA GLY A 55 10.05 -5.54 -15.44
C GLY A 55 8.56 -5.84 -15.36
N LYS A 56 8.14 -6.72 -14.45
CA LYS A 56 6.73 -6.99 -14.17
C LYS A 56 6.41 -6.61 -12.73
N LEU A 57 5.36 -5.84 -12.53
CA LEU A 57 4.93 -5.47 -11.19
C LEU A 57 4.14 -6.60 -10.54
N VAL A 58 4.52 -6.96 -9.32
CA VAL A 58 3.91 -8.06 -8.55
C VAL A 58 3.30 -7.60 -7.22
N GLY A 59 3.40 -6.33 -6.88
CA GLY A 59 2.82 -5.76 -5.67
C GLY A 59 2.93 -4.25 -5.63
N PHE A 60 2.18 -3.63 -4.74
CA PHE A 60 2.21 -2.18 -4.53
C PHE A 60 1.89 -1.80 -3.10
N ALA A 61 2.25 -0.58 -2.73
CA ALA A 61 1.88 0.07 -1.48
C ALA A 61 1.54 1.54 -1.73
N ILE A 62 0.37 1.98 -1.29
CA ILE A 62 -0.11 3.36 -1.43
C ILE A 62 0.05 4.08 -0.08
N LEU A 63 0.73 5.23 -0.11
CA LEU A 63 1.18 5.95 1.09
C LEU A 63 0.67 7.39 1.08
N ASN A 64 -0.46 7.62 1.73
CA ASN A 64 -1.03 8.95 1.83
C ASN A 64 -0.32 9.75 2.95
N PRO A 65 0.26 10.92 2.66
CA PRO A 65 0.78 11.76 3.72
C PRO A 65 -0.36 12.31 4.58
N TYR A 66 -0.13 12.48 5.87
CA TYR A 66 -1.06 13.13 6.77
C TYR A 66 -0.35 14.08 7.74
N PHE A 67 -1.09 15.08 8.19
CA PHE A 67 -0.70 16.03 9.23
C PHE A 67 -1.96 16.44 10.02
N PRO A 68 -1.90 16.59 11.34
CA PRO A 68 -0.73 16.36 12.18
C PRO A 68 -0.59 14.90 12.63
N GLY A 69 0.63 14.45 12.72
CA GLY A 69 1.01 13.32 13.54
C GLY A 69 1.22 13.75 15.01
N PRO A 70 1.71 12.85 15.86
CA PRO A 70 2.02 13.20 17.25
C PRO A 70 2.94 14.42 17.34
N ARG A 71 2.64 15.35 18.25
CA ARG A 71 3.41 16.57 18.46
C ARG A 71 3.54 17.47 17.23
N LEU A 72 2.49 17.51 16.39
CA LEU A 72 2.45 18.29 15.16
C LEU A 72 3.53 17.88 14.13
N THR A 73 3.88 16.63 14.11
CA THR A 73 4.79 16.04 13.11
C THR A 73 4.06 15.56 11.88
N HIS A 74 4.78 15.22 10.84
CA HIS A 74 4.24 14.57 9.64
C HIS A 74 4.25 13.04 9.80
N GLY A 75 3.29 12.39 9.15
CA GLY A 75 3.20 10.95 9.11
C GLY A 75 2.66 10.45 7.77
N ARG A 76 2.55 9.12 7.64
CA ARG A 76 1.97 8.46 6.47
C ARG A 76 0.90 7.47 6.88
N PHE A 77 -0.13 7.41 6.06
CA PHE A 77 -1.14 6.38 6.13
C PHE A 77 -0.89 5.39 4.99
N LEU A 78 -0.51 4.16 5.34
CA LEU A 78 -0.41 3.07 4.39
C LEU A 78 -1.84 2.61 4.06
N LYS A 79 -2.39 3.17 2.99
CA LYS A 79 -3.80 2.93 2.62
C LYS A 79 -4.00 1.52 2.08
N GLU A 80 -3.06 1.05 1.24
CA GLU A 80 -3.11 -0.29 0.68
C GLU A 80 -1.72 -0.91 0.59
N LEU A 81 -1.63 -2.20 0.89
CA LEU A 81 -0.49 -3.06 0.63
C LEU A 81 -1.00 -4.32 -0.04
N TYR A 82 -0.54 -4.60 -1.23
CA TYR A 82 -0.99 -5.76 -1.99
C TYR A 82 0.16 -6.46 -2.70
N VAL A 83 0.12 -7.79 -2.68
CA VAL A 83 1.05 -8.67 -3.41
C VAL A 83 0.20 -9.72 -4.13
N THR A 84 0.47 -9.94 -5.42
CA THR A 84 -0.24 -10.97 -6.21
C THR A 84 -0.10 -12.35 -5.56
N SER A 85 -1.09 -13.20 -5.75
CA SER A 85 -1.09 -14.55 -5.18
C SER A 85 0.15 -15.36 -5.59
N SER A 86 0.62 -15.22 -6.82
CA SER A 86 1.81 -15.90 -7.34
C SER A 86 3.13 -15.43 -6.72
N ALA A 87 3.15 -14.23 -6.14
CA ALA A 87 4.34 -13.64 -5.53
C ALA A 87 4.29 -13.66 -3.99
N ARG A 88 3.18 -14.12 -3.39
CA ARG A 88 3.07 -14.26 -1.93
C ARG A 88 4.03 -15.31 -1.40
N SER A 89 4.34 -15.23 -0.11
CA SER A 89 5.27 -16.12 0.59
C SER A 89 6.71 -16.10 0.06
N LYS A 90 7.05 -15.10 -0.75
CA LYS A 90 8.41 -14.87 -1.28
C LYS A 90 9.08 -13.64 -0.66
N GLY A 91 8.54 -13.13 0.45
CA GLY A 91 9.10 -11.99 1.16
C GLY A 91 8.83 -10.62 0.52
N VAL A 92 7.97 -10.54 -0.51
CA VAL A 92 7.67 -9.28 -1.21
C VAL A 92 7.01 -8.26 -0.29
N GLY A 93 6.02 -8.69 0.50
CA GLY A 93 5.35 -7.82 1.47
C GLY A 93 6.30 -7.27 2.52
N GLU A 94 7.21 -8.09 3.02
CA GLU A 94 8.24 -7.66 3.97
C GLU A 94 9.17 -6.62 3.36
N LYS A 95 9.64 -6.83 2.13
CA LYS A 95 10.46 -5.84 1.40
C LYS A 95 9.73 -4.52 1.18
N LEU A 96 8.43 -4.57 0.88
CA LEU A 96 7.61 -3.36 0.79
C LEU A 96 7.56 -2.62 2.13
N ILE A 97 7.32 -3.31 3.23
CA ILE A 97 7.29 -2.70 4.59
C ILE A 97 8.65 -2.08 4.94
N GLU A 98 9.75 -2.75 4.64
CA GLU A 98 11.11 -2.21 4.87
C GLU A 98 11.35 -0.95 4.04
N SER A 99 10.93 -0.95 2.78
CA SER A 99 11.06 0.21 1.89
C SER A 99 10.17 1.37 2.35
N ILE A 100 8.99 1.10 2.87
CA ILE A 100 8.12 2.12 3.48
C ILE A 100 8.81 2.75 4.69
N ARG A 101 9.42 1.93 5.54
CA ARG A 101 10.18 2.42 6.71
C ARG A 101 11.32 3.33 6.30
N ALA A 102 12.08 2.92 5.29
CA ALA A 102 13.19 3.72 4.77
C ALA A 102 12.71 5.05 4.18
N LEU A 103 11.64 5.03 3.37
CA LEU A 103 11.04 6.22 2.79
C LEU A 103 10.53 7.19 3.87
N ALA A 104 9.83 6.68 4.87
CA ALA A 104 9.31 7.48 5.96
C ALA A 104 10.46 8.17 6.72
N LYS A 105 11.51 7.42 7.02
CA LYS A 105 12.70 7.96 7.68
C LYS A 105 13.39 9.06 6.86
N GLU A 106 13.58 8.81 5.57
CA GLU A 106 14.19 9.78 4.64
C GLU A 106 13.37 11.08 4.58
N ARG A 107 12.04 10.96 4.61
CA ARG A 107 11.13 12.10 4.53
C ARG A 107 10.87 12.81 5.85
N GLY A 108 11.41 12.31 6.95
CA GLY A 108 11.18 12.87 8.28
C GLY A 108 9.81 12.57 8.86
N ASP A 109 9.12 11.57 8.35
CA ASP A 109 7.86 11.11 8.92
C ASP A 109 8.14 10.41 10.27
N THR A 110 7.36 10.72 11.28
CA THR A 110 7.55 10.16 12.63
C THR A 110 6.69 8.92 12.87
N ARG A 111 5.73 8.65 11.97
CA ARG A 111 4.79 7.55 12.14
C ARG A 111 4.22 7.12 10.79
N VAL A 112 4.11 5.81 10.61
CA VAL A 112 3.31 5.20 9.55
C VAL A 112 2.22 4.37 10.23
N ILE A 113 0.97 4.61 9.86
CA ILE A 113 -0.18 3.89 10.40
C ILE A 113 -0.97 3.22 9.28
N TRP A 114 -1.64 2.13 9.60
CA TRP A 114 -2.57 1.46 8.71
C TRP A 114 -3.60 0.67 9.50
N THR A 115 -4.61 0.22 8.80
CA THR A 115 -5.65 -0.63 9.35
C THR A 115 -5.72 -1.94 8.56
N THR A 116 -6.23 -2.97 9.21
CA THR A 116 -6.64 -4.20 8.54
C THR A 116 -7.97 -4.64 9.12
N GLY A 117 -8.72 -5.45 8.37
CA GLY A 117 -9.99 -5.96 8.84
C GLY A 117 -9.84 -6.74 10.14
N GLU A 118 -10.75 -6.55 11.08
CA GLU A 118 -10.74 -7.21 12.38
C GLU A 118 -10.68 -8.74 12.23
N GLN A 119 -11.28 -9.30 11.18
CA GLN A 119 -11.30 -10.73 10.90
C GLN A 119 -10.18 -11.20 9.97
N ASN A 120 -9.32 -10.29 9.52
CA ASN A 120 -8.18 -10.64 8.67
C ASN A 120 -7.00 -11.13 9.51
N ALA A 121 -7.13 -12.35 10.03
CA ALA A 121 -6.12 -12.95 10.91
C ALA A 121 -4.77 -13.15 10.22
N GLY A 122 -4.75 -13.41 8.92
CA GLY A 122 -3.52 -13.60 8.14
C GLY A 122 -2.68 -12.33 8.09
N SER A 123 -3.30 -11.19 7.76
CA SER A 123 -2.61 -9.89 7.76
C SER A 123 -2.14 -9.50 9.15
N GLN A 124 -2.97 -9.73 10.17
CA GLN A 124 -2.60 -9.42 11.55
C GLN A 124 -1.36 -10.22 11.99
N ARG A 125 -1.30 -11.52 11.70
CA ARG A 125 -0.12 -12.35 11.99
C ARG A 125 1.12 -11.87 11.25
N PHE A 126 0.96 -11.45 9.99
CA PHE A 126 2.06 -10.92 9.19
C PHE A 126 2.67 -9.67 9.86
N TYR A 127 1.84 -8.72 10.27
CA TYR A 127 2.33 -7.49 10.90
C TYR A 127 2.87 -7.74 12.32
N ASP A 128 2.27 -8.64 13.09
CA ASP A 128 2.79 -9.04 14.41
C ASP A 128 4.19 -9.66 14.31
N ARG A 129 4.40 -10.53 13.31
CA ARG A 129 5.69 -11.14 13.06
C ARG A 129 6.77 -10.10 12.72
N LEU A 130 6.39 -9.02 12.04
CA LEU A 130 7.30 -7.92 11.73
C LEU A 130 7.51 -6.94 12.90
N GLY A 131 6.89 -7.20 14.05
CA GLY A 131 7.05 -6.37 15.25
C GLY A 131 6.27 -5.07 15.24
N MET A 132 5.20 -4.99 14.44
CA MET A 132 4.35 -3.79 14.39
C MET A 132 3.48 -3.70 15.63
N ARG A 133 3.35 -2.49 16.17
CA ARG A 133 2.55 -2.22 17.37
C ARG A 133 1.07 -2.06 16.97
N ARG A 134 0.17 -2.66 17.73
CA ARG A 134 -1.27 -2.50 17.57
C ARG A 134 -1.79 -1.37 18.45
N GLU A 135 -2.69 -0.57 17.90
CA GLU A 135 -3.51 0.39 18.66
C GLU A 135 -4.98 0.13 18.35
N LYS A 136 -5.81 0.05 19.38
CA LYS A 136 -7.25 -0.14 19.20
C LYS A 136 -7.91 1.21 18.95
N LYS A 137 -8.65 1.31 17.84
CA LYS A 137 -9.42 2.49 17.44
C LYS A 137 -10.81 2.06 16.97
N VAL A 138 -11.76 2.95 17.08
CA VAL A 138 -13.07 2.81 16.44
C VAL A 138 -13.05 3.60 15.14
N TYR A 139 -13.43 2.96 14.04
CA TYR A 139 -13.41 3.54 12.72
C TYR A 139 -14.80 4.01 12.34
N PHE A 140 -14.97 5.31 12.11
CA PHE A 140 -16.25 5.90 11.69
C PHE A 140 -16.21 6.19 10.20
N VAL A 141 -17.31 5.92 9.51
CA VAL A 141 -17.46 6.16 8.06
C VAL A 141 -18.66 7.07 7.84
N MET A 142 -18.49 8.06 6.98
CA MET A 142 -19.59 8.88 6.47
C MET A 142 -19.60 8.78 4.94
N ASP A 143 -20.71 8.32 4.41
CA ASP A 143 -20.97 8.32 2.97
C ASP A 143 -21.78 9.56 2.62
N PRO A 144 -21.22 10.50 1.83
CA PRO A 144 -21.92 11.73 1.48
C PRO A 144 -23.11 11.53 0.53
#